data_717fcee537ab5d5e2baa0b044a29c69e
#
_entry.id   717fcee537ab5d5e2baa0b044a29c69e
#
_cell.length_a   1.000
_cell.length_b   1.000
_cell.length_c   1.000
_cell.angle_alpha   90.00
_cell.angle_beta   90.00
_cell.angle_gamma   90.00
#
_symmetry.space_group_name_H-M   'P 1'
#
loop_
_entity.id
_entity.type
_entity.pdbx_description
1 polymer ?
#
loop_
_entity_poly.entity_id
_entity_poly.type
_entity_poly.pdbx_seq_one_letter_code
_entity_poly.pdbx_strand_id
1 'polypeptide(L)'
;YVGERVGASGFAARTDLGFGRDELRGDGTSGLYRLSRAPIVAGSDRIRIEVRDRFRTEVVVESRELARFLDYRLDYATGELFFKEPVPSRDDRFNPVFIVAEYETQGTGQEVTTAGARGTLRSDDGKLEAGLSLVNDGAVAGDTQLDDTTALSRGLHEGRG
;
A
#
# COMPACT_ATOMS: atom_id res chain seq x y z
N TYR A 1 -21.37 47.87 6.18
CA TYR A 1 -20.22 46.97 6.24
C TYR A 1 -20.70 45.56 5.84
N VAL A 2 -20.27 45.12 4.66
CA VAL A 2 -20.53 43.75 4.21
C VAL A 2 -19.37 42.90 4.72
N GLY A 3 -19.63 42.02 5.65
CA GLY A 3 -18.61 41.12 6.18
C GLY A 3 -18.55 39.86 5.30
N GLU A 4 -17.40 39.61 4.71
CA GLU A 4 -17.10 38.34 4.05
C GLU A 4 -16.50 37.36 5.08
N ARG A 5 -17.05 36.16 5.18
CA ARG A 5 -16.46 35.10 6.00
C ARG A 5 -15.62 34.19 5.14
N VAL A 6 -14.34 34.21 5.39
CA VAL A 6 -13.35 33.36 4.74
C VAL A 6 -12.98 32.23 5.70
N GLY A 7 -13.13 31.01 5.27
CA GLY A 7 -12.68 29.82 5.98
C GLY A 7 -11.56 29.14 5.20
N ALA A 8 -10.47 28.80 5.87
CA ALA A 8 -9.40 27.98 5.31
C ALA A 8 -9.11 26.81 6.24
N SER A 9 -8.97 25.62 5.70
CA SER A 9 -8.53 24.43 6.40
C SER A 9 -7.50 23.70 5.56
N GLY A 10 -6.52 23.11 6.22
CA GLY A 10 -5.50 22.30 5.57
C GLY A 10 -5.18 21.08 6.40
N PHE A 11 -4.74 20.03 5.75
CA PHE A 11 -4.19 18.84 6.39
C PHE A 11 -2.92 18.39 5.65
N ALA A 12 -2.02 17.79 6.39
CA ALA A 12 -0.89 17.07 5.83
C ALA A 12 -0.79 15.72 6.54
N ALA A 13 -0.72 14.65 5.80
CA ALA A 13 -0.52 13.31 6.31
C ALA A 13 0.72 12.71 5.64
N ARG A 14 1.54 12.05 6.45
CA ARG A 14 2.74 11.36 6.00
C ARG A 14 2.59 9.88 6.35
N THR A 15 2.68 9.02 5.35
CA THR A 15 2.63 7.58 5.54
C THR A 15 3.97 6.99 5.15
N ASP A 16 4.65 6.38 6.14
CA ASP A 16 6.00 5.83 6.00
C ASP A 16 6.01 4.29 6.08
N LEU A 17 4.84 3.66 6.00
CA LEU A 17 4.70 2.21 6.08
C LEU A 17 4.60 1.62 4.67
N GLY A 18 5.58 0.81 4.30
CA GLY A 18 5.54 0.03 3.08
C GLY A 18 4.80 -1.29 3.30
N PHE A 19 3.87 -1.63 2.42
CA PHE A 19 3.26 -2.95 2.39
C PHE A 19 4.09 -3.90 1.52
N GLY A 20 4.41 -5.09 2.07
CA GLY A 20 5.08 -6.17 1.36
C GLY A 20 4.16 -7.37 1.19
N ARG A 21 4.24 -7.99 0.02
CA ARG A 21 3.62 -9.29 -0.25
C ARG A 21 4.60 -10.14 -1.03
N ASP A 22 4.91 -11.31 -0.48
CA ASP A 22 5.77 -12.30 -1.10
C ASP A 22 5.01 -13.60 -1.32
N GLU A 23 5.30 -14.24 -2.45
CA GLU A 23 4.83 -15.57 -2.78
C GLU A 23 6.05 -16.46 -3.00
N LEU A 24 6.32 -17.33 -2.05
CA LEU A 24 7.43 -18.27 -2.08
C LEU A 24 6.91 -19.68 -2.33
N ARG A 25 7.65 -20.46 -3.09
CA ARG A 25 7.28 -21.86 -3.30
C ARG A 25 7.80 -22.72 -2.17
N GLY A 26 6.97 -23.62 -1.67
CA GLY A 26 7.44 -24.66 -0.77
C GLY A 26 8.49 -25.53 -1.44
N ASP A 27 9.56 -25.88 -0.73
CA ASP A 27 10.71 -26.63 -1.23
C ASP A 27 10.91 -27.97 -0.52
N GLY A 28 10.00 -28.32 0.41
CA GLY A 28 10.09 -29.52 1.22
C GLY A 28 10.93 -29.36 2.46
N THR A 29 11.41 -28.16 2.76
CA THR A 29 12.17 -27.86 3.98
C THR A 29 11.38 -27.02 4.98
N SER A 30 11.88 -26.91 6.21
CA SER A 30 11.36 -26.00 7.24
C SER A 30 11.87 -24.55 7.09
N GLY A 31 12.67 -24.26 6.12
CA GLY A 31 13.27 -22.95 5.85
C GLY A 31 14.76 -23.10 5.71
N LEU A 32 15.52 -22.10 5.36
CA LEU A 32 15.47 -20.65 5.49
C LEU A 32 14.74 -20.01 4.30
N TYR A 33 13.52 -19.56 4.47
CA TYR A 33 12.86 -18.70 3.50
C TYR A 33 13.19 -17.23 3.83
N ARG A 34 13.31 -16.39 2.82
CA ARG A 34 13.61 -14.98 3.02
C ARG A 34 12.57 -14.12 2.31
N LEU A 35 11.98 -13.19 3.04
CA LEU A 35 11.08 -12.19 2.52
C LEU A 35 11.86 -11.10 1.77
N SER A 36 11.25 -10.51 0.75
CA SER A 36 11.91 -9.58 -0.17
C SER A 36 12.25 -8.23 0.48
N ARG A 37 11.57 -7.88 1.55
CA ARG A 37 11.73 -6.60 2.25
C ARG A 37 11.91 -6.78 3.73
N ALA A 38 12.86 -6.02 4.30
CA ALA A 38 13.11 -5.90 5.73
C ALA A 38 13.65 -4.47 6.02
N PRO A 39 13.55 -3.94 7.24
CA PRO A 39 12.94 -4.55 8.42
C PRO A 39 11.42 -4.55 8.38
N ILE A 40 10.83 -5.56 9.02
CA ILE A 40 9.37 -5.79 9.07
C ILE A 40 8.82 -5.22 10.37
N VAL A 41 7.62 -4.63 10.31
CA VAL A 41 6.91 -4.16 11.49
C VAL A 41 6.47 -5.37 12.32
N ALA A 42 6.91 -5.42 13.57
CA ALA A 42 6.59 -6.53 14.44
C ALA A 42 5.07 -6.67 14.61
N GLY A 43 4.55 -7.83 14.28
CA GLY A 43 3.13 -8.11 14.44
C GLY A 43 2.26 -7.84 13.22
N SER A 44 2.82 -7.27 12.15
CA SER A 44 2.09 -7.02 10.92
C SER A 44 2.00 -8.22 9.98
N ASP A 45 2.83 -9.24 10.22
CA ASP A 45 2.94 -10.41 9.37
C ASP A 45 1.70 -11.30 9.42
N ARG A 46 1.23 -11.68 8.23
CA ARG A 46 0.20 -12.70 7.99
C ARG A 46 0.76 -13.69 7.01
N ILE A 47 0.88 -14.93 7.44
CA ILE A 47 1.45 -16.00 6.62
C ILE A 47 0.41 -17.08 6.44
N ARG A 48 0.23 -17.50 5.19
CA ARG A 48 -0.66 -18.60 4.83
C ARG A 48 0.00 -19.55 3.85
N ILE A 49 -0.39 -20.78 3.90
CA ILE A 49 -0.03 -21.79 2.91
C ILE A 49 -1.19 -21.91 1.93
N GLU A 50 -0.90 -21.80 0.65
CA GLU A 50 -1.87 -21.98 -0.44
C GLU A 50 -1.47 -23.17 -1.30
N VAL A 51 -2.42 -24.07 -1.50
CA VAL A 51 -2.34 -25.13 -2.51
C VAL A 51 -3.06 -24.62 -3.74
N ARG A 52 -2.38 -24.55 -4.88
CA ARG A 52 -2.95 -24.02 -6.12
C ARG A 52 -3.08 -25.13 -7.16
N ASP A 53 -4.10 -25.01 -8.02
CA ASP A 53 -4.34 -25.99 -9.08
C ASP A 53 -3.11 -26.10 -9.99
N ARG A 54 -2.65 -27.33 -10.26
CA ARG A 54 -1.45 -27.59 -11.06
C ARG A 54 -1.53 -27.13 -12.51
N PHE A 55 -2.75 -26.99 -13.06
CA PHE A 55 -2.98 -26.56 -14.45
C PHE A 55 -3.35 -25.08 -14.51
N ARG A 56 -3.90 -24.54 -13.40
CA ARG A 56 -4.35 -23.15 -13.29
C ARG A 56 -3.88 -22.59 -11.95
N THR A 57 -2.64 -22.14 -11.90
CA THR A 57 -2.00 -21.67 -10.66
C THR A 57 -2.62 -20.41 -10.06
N GLU A 58 -3.51 -19.75 -10.78
CA GLU A 58 -4.34 -18.66 -10.27
C GLU A 58 -5.51 -19.16 -9.39
N VAL A 59 -5.83 -20.45 -9.48
CA VAL A 59 -6.91 -21.06 -8.69
C VAL A 59 -6.35 -21.65 -7.40
N VAL A 60 -6.74 -21.06 -6.28
CA VAL A 60 -6.43 -21.57 -4.94
C VAL A 60 -7.42 -22.71 -4.61
N VAL A 61 -6.89 -23.92 -4.42
CA VAL A 61 -7.66 -25.11 -4.07
C VAL A 61 -7.85 -25.21 -2.56
N GLU A 62 -6.82 -24.84 -1.81
CA GLU A 62 -6.80 -24.86 -0.36
C GLU A 62 -5.96 -23.70 0.17
N SER A 63 -6.40 -23.08 1.26
CA SER A 63 -5.67 -22.03 1.95
C SER A 63 -5.75 -22.24 3.45
N ARG A 64 -4.59 -22.20 4.12
CA ARG A 64 -4.47 -22.34 5.57
C ARG A 64 -3.65 -21.20 6.14
N GLU A 65 -4.25 -20.39 6.99
CA GLU A 65 -3.54 -19.37 7.74
C GLU A 65 -2.71 -19.99 8.87
N LEU A 66 -1.50 -19.47 9.07
CA LEU A 66 -0.55 -19.96 10.04
C LEU A 66 -0.48 -19.06 11.27
N ALA A 67 -0.33 -19.66 12.43
CA ALA A 67 -0.19 -18.95 13.69
C ALA A 67 1.29 -18.74 14.03
N ARG A 68 1.64 -17.46 14.31
CA ARG A 68 2.99 -17.11 14.75
C ARG A 68 3.37 -17.85 16.04
N PHE A 69 4.64 -18.23 16.17
CA PHE A 69 5.23 -19.01 17.26
C PHE A 69 4.73 -20.46 17.36
N LEU A 70 3.55 -20.76 16.81
CA LEU A 70 3.03 -22.12 16.78
C LEU A 70 3.49 -22.86 15.52
N ASP A 71 3.31 -22.23 14.36
CA ASP A 71 3.59 -22.85 13.05
C ASP A 71 4.90 -22.32 12.44
N TYR A 72 5.26 -21.05 12.74
CA TYR A 72 6.44 -20.40 12.17
C TYR A 72 7.10 -19.41 13.14
N ARG A 73 8.33 -19.01 12.79
CA ARG A 73 9.09 -17.91 13.38
C ARG A 73 9.56 -16.99 12.28
N LEU A 74 9.47 -15.69 12.51
CA LEU A 74 9.93 -14.64 11.60
C LEU A 74 10.90 -13.72 12.34
N ASP A 75 12.10 -13.55 11.77
CA ASP A 75 13.03 -12.50 12.18
C ASP A 75 12.64 -11.20 11.47
N TYR A 76 12.18 -10.24 12.25
CA TYR A 76 11.70 -8.96 11.71
C TYR A 76 12.82 -8.06 11.17
N ALA A 77 14.03 -8.22 11.66
CA ALA A 77 15.17 -7.43 11.22
C ALA A 77 15.70 -7.89 9.86
N THR A 78 15.71 -9.20 9.64
CA THR A 78 16.32 -9.81 8.44
C THR A 78 15.30 -10.30 7.41
N GLY A 79 14.03 -10.47 7.82
CA GLY A 79 12.98 -11.07 7.00
C GLY A 79 13.13 -12.59 6.83
N GLU A 80 13.91 -13.25 7.71
CA GLU A 80 14.12 -14.69 7.67
C GLU A 80 12.94 -15.43 8.32
N LEU A 81 12.37 -16.37 7.57
CA LEU A 81 11.17 -17.11 7.94
C LEU A 81 11.48 -18.61 8.07
N PHE A 82 11.12 -19.17 9.22
CA PHE A 82 11.29 -20.60 9.55
C PHE A 82 9.95 -21.20 9.94
N PHE A 83 9.65 -22.38 9.40
CA PHE A 83 8.48 -23.15 9.75
C PHE A 83 8.84 -24.26 10.75
N LYS A 84 7.91 -24.61 11.61
CA LYS A 84 8.08 -25.73 12.54
C LYS A 84 8.04 -27.07 11.81
N GLU A 85 7.19 -27.15 10.79
CA GLU A 85 7.06 -28.31 9.93
C GLU A 85 7.53 -27.96 8.51
N PRO A 86 8.14 -28.92 7.78
CA PRO A 86 8.53 -28.71 6.40
C PRO A 86 7.34 -28.34 5.52
N VAL A 87 7.52 -27.32 4.66
CA VAL A 87 6.49 -26.93 3.69
C VAL A 87 6.72 -27.70 2.40
N PRO A 88 5.85 -28.66 2.05
CA PRO A 88 6.05 -29.47 0.86
C PRO A 88 6.00 -28.62 -0.41
N SER A 89 6.70 -29.05 -1.45
CA SER A 89 6.65 -28.36 -2.76
C SER A 89 5.37 -28.66 -3.53
N ARG A 90 4.68 -29.76 -3.19
CA ARG A 90 3.41 -30.21 -3.79
C ARG A 90 2.61 -30.98 -2.76
N ASP A 91 1.28 -30.99 -2.94
CA ASP A 91 0.38 -31.87 -2.20
C ASP A 91 0.34 -33.30 -2.79
N ASP A 92 -0.46 -34.17 -2.21
CA ASP A 92 -0.66 -35.56 -2.65
C ASP A 92 -1.28 -35.67 -4.05
N ARG A 93 -1.89 -34.59 -4.55
CA ARG A 93 -2.49 -34.48 -5.90
C ARG A 93 -1.58 -33.81 -6.90
N PHE A 94 -0.31 -33.58 -6.52
CA PHE A 94 0.70 -32.88 -7.32
C PHE A 94 0.40 -31.39 -7.58
N ASN A 95 -0.48 -30.79 -6.79
CA ASN A 95 -0.72 -29.36 -6.83
C ASN A 95 0.43 -28.62 -6.15
N PRO A 96 0.92 -27.50 -6.72
CA PRO A 96 2.00 -26.72 -6.12
C PRO A 96 1.55 -26.03 -4.83
N VAL A 97 2.44 -26.04 -3.84
CA VAL A 97 2.24 -25.38 -2.56
C VAL A 97 3.03 -24.09 -2.51
N PHE A 98 2.37 -23.01 -2.10
CA PHE A 98 2.94 -21.68 -1.96
C PHE A 98 2.81 -21.17 -0.53
N ILE A 99 3.83 -20.44 -0.11
CA ILE A 99 3.86 -19.64 1.10
C ILE A 99 3.53 -18.22 0.67
N VAL A 100 2.44 -17.68 1.15
CA VAL A 100 2.06 -16.28 0.90
C VAL A 100 2.25 -15.51 2.20
N ALA A 101 3.12 -14.52 2.16
CA ALA A 101 3.44 -13.65 3.28
C ALA A 101 3.00 -12.21 2.96
N GLU A 102 2.18 -11.63 3.81
CA GLU A 102 1.76 -10.24 3.77
C GLU A 102 2.27 -9.56 5.05
N TYR A 103 2.89 -8.39 4.92
CA TYR A 103 3.52 -7.72 6.05
C TYR A 103 3.75 -6.23 5.77
N GLU A 104 4.01 -5.48 6.82
CA GLU A 104 4.39 -4.06 6.74
C GLU A 104 5.89 -3.90 7.01
N THR A 105 6.53 -2.96 6.31
CA THR A 105 7.96 -2.66 6.47
C THR A 105 8.17 -1.26 7.01
N GLN A 106 9.22 -1.09 7.82
CA GLN A 106 9.62 0.23 8.32
C GLN A 106 10.60 0.89 7.33
N GLY A 107 10.33 2.14 6.98
CA GLY A 107 11.30 3.01 6.31
C GLY A 107 11.71 2.62 4.88
N THR A 108 11.01 1.71 4.22
CA THR A 108 11.25 1.33 2.81
C THR A 108 10.07 1.67 1.91
N GLY A 109 9.02 2.25 2.47
CA GLY A 109 7.92 2.83 1.72
C GLY A 109 8.39 4.12 1.03
N GLN A 110 7.97 4.36 -0.19
CA GLN A 110 8.02 5.70 -0.72
C GLN A 110 7.26 6.60 0.25
N GLU A 111 7.95 7.62 0.78
CA GLU A 111 7.28 8.66 1.54
C GLU A 111 6.19 9.27 0.69
N VAL A 112 4.95 8.87 0.92
CA VAL A 112 3.80 9.52 0.29
C VAL A 112 3.34 10.61 1.23
N THR A 113 3.62 11.85 0.84
CA THR A 113 3.07 13.01 1.54
C THR A 113 1.79 13.43 0.82
N THR A 114 0.66 13.21 1.47
CA THR A 114 -0.62 13.74 1.03
C THR A 114 -0.87 15.05 1.73
N ALA A 115 -0.96 16.14 0.99
CA ALA A 115 -1.30 17.46 1.51
C ALA A 115 -2.57 17.96 0.82
N GLY A 116 -3.49 18.51 1.60
CA GLY A 116 -4.69 19.09 1.07
C GLY A 116 -5.01 20.43 1.73
N ALA A 117 -5.54 21.35 0.93
CA ALA A 117 -6.06 22.62 1.39
C ALA A 117 -7.47 22.85 0.84
N ARG A 118 -8.33 23.39 1.69
CA ARG A 118 -9.69 23.79 1.32
C ARG A 118 -9.93 25.22 1.73
N GLY A 119 -10.30 26.06 0.77
CA GLY A 119 -10.76 27.42 1.00
C GLY A 119 -12.28 27.52 0.76
N THR A 120 -13.00 28.21 1.62
CA THR A 120 -14.42 28.52 1.45
C THR A 120 -14.64 30.00 1.63
N LEU A 121 -15.40 30.59 0.70
CA LEU A 121 -15.86 31.96 0.74
C LEU A 121 -17.38 31.94 0.88
N ARG A 122 -17.92 32.66 1.86
CA ARG A 122 -19.35 32.77 2.08
C ARG A 122 -19.76 34.24 2.23
N SER A 123 -20.71 34.66 1.44
CA SER A 123 -21.32 35.99 1.57
C SER A 123 -22.27 36.03 2.79
N ASP A 124 -22.31 37.20 3.48
CA ASP A 124 -23.15 37.38 4.70
C ASP A 124 -24.65 37.22 4.46
N ASP A 125 -25.11 37.43 3.23
CA ASP A 125 -26.51 37.25 2.83
C ASP A 125 -26.86 35.80 2.50
N GLY A 126 -25.86 34.87 2.57
CA GLY A 126 -26.01 33.45 2.34
C GLY A 126 -26.32 33.03 0.89
N LYS A 127 -26.31 33.99 -0.06
CA LYS A 127 -26.68 33.72 -1.45
C LYS A 127 -25.50 33.25 -2.30
N LEU A 128 -24.26 33.40 -1.84
CA LEU A 128 -23.06 33.00 -2.54
C LEU A 128 -22.20 32.16 -1.60
N GLU A 129 -21.89 30.93 -2.01
CA GLU A 129 -20.90 30.08 -1.37
C GLU A 129 -19.98 29.52 -2.48
N ALA A 130 -18.69 29.78 -2.36
CA ALA A 130 -17.67 29.24 -3.26
C ALA A 130 -16.65 28.47 -2.44
N GLY A 131 -16.29 27.28 -2.89
CA GLY A 131 -15.27 26.44 -2.25
C GLY A 131 -14.27 25.92 -3.28
N LEU A 132 -12.99 25.96 -2.92
CA LEU A 132 -11.90 25.35 -3.66
C LEU A 132 -11.23 24.30 -2.79
N SER A 133 -11.05 23.11 -3.32
CA SER A 133 -10.29 22.03 -2.65
C SER A 133 -9.15 21.61 -3.55
N LEU A 134 -7.96 21.56 -2.98
CA LEU A 134 -6.74 21.06 -3.62
C LEU A 134 -6.24 19.89 -2.78
N VAL A 135 -5.98 18.75 -3.43
CA VAL A 135 -5.32 17.59 -2.82
C VAL A 135 -4.15 17.23 -3.71
N ASN A 136 -2.99 17.08 -3.12
CA ASN A 136 -1.78 16.65 -3.81
C ASN A 136 -1.27 15.37 -3.14
N ASP A 137 -1.20 14.27 -3.89
CA ASP A 137 -0.57 13.02 -3.51
C ASP A 137 0.80 12.95 -4.20
N GLY A 138 1.84 13.38 -3.49
CA GLY A 138 3.21 13.36 -3.98
C GLY A 138 3.98 12.20 -3.38
N ALA A 139 4.39 11.22 -4.20
CA ALA A 139 5.49 10.36 -3.84
C ALA A 139 6.78 11.19 -3.93
N VAL A 140 7.44 11.45 -2.81
CA VAL A 140 8.77 12.07 -2.83
C VAL A 140 9.77 11.01 -3.24
N ALA A 141 9.94 10.81 -4.55
CA ALA A 141 11.17 10.23 -5.06
C ALA A 141 12.27 11.24 -4.74
N GLY A 142 13.24 10.84 -3.93
CA GLY A 142 14.45 11.64 -3.74
C GLY A 142 15.22 11.70 -5.05
N ASP A 143 14.85 12.62 -5.89
CA ASP A 143 15.76 13.27 -6.84
C ASP A 143 15.07 14.52 -7.40
N THR A 144 15.80 15.62 -7.31
CA THR A 144 15.36 16.95 -7.70
C THR A 144 15.35 17.04 -9.22
N GLN A 145 14.19 16.91 -9.84
CA GLN A 145 14.00 17.48 -11.17
C GLN A 145 12.67 18.23 -11.21
N LEU A 146 12.79 19.55 -11.13
CA LEU A 146 11.72 20.49 -11.40
C LEU A 146 11.34 20.34 -12.89
N ASP A 147 10.28 19.63 -13.16
CA ASP A 147 9.60 19.74 -14.46
C ASP A 147 8.37 20.64 -14.29
N ASP A 148 8.56 21.84 -14.75
CA ASP A 148 7.57 22.89 -14.90
C ASP A 148 6.62 22.52 -16.05
N THR A 149 5.45 22.00 -15.72
CA THR A 149 4.36 21.89 -16.69
C THR A 149 3.08 22.48 -16.13
N THR A 150 3.04 23.79 -16.15
CA THR A 150 1.82 24.57 -16.01
C THR A 150 1.00 24.41 -17.30
N ALA A 151 0.17 23.40 -17.38
CA ALA A 151 -0.84 23.31 -18.44
C ALA A 151 -2.07 24.12 -18.03
N LEU A 152 -2.05 25.41 -18.35
CA LEU A 152 -3.23 26.25 -18.37
C LEU A 152 -4.07 25.90 -19.61
N SER A 153 -5.06 25.01 -19.47
CA SER A 153 -6.09 24.88 -20.51
C SER A 153 -7.13 26.01 -20.33
N ARG A 154 -6.91 27.06 -21.05
CA ARG A 154 -7.89 28.13 -21.25
C ARG A 154 -8.90 27.67 -22.28
N GLY A 155 -10.03 27.14 -21.85
CA GLY A 155 -11.19 26.92 -22.71
C GLY A 155 -11.91 28.26 -22.96
N LEU A 156 -11.57 28.95 -24.04
CA LEU A 156 -12.38 30.00 -24.59
C LEU A 156 -13.49 29.38 -25.45
N HIS A 157 -14.71 29.46 -24.97
CA HIS A 157 -15.89 29.19 -25.78
C HIS A 157 -16.32 30.51 -26.40
N GLU A 158 -15.96 30.70 -27.67
CA GLU A 158 -16.46 31.81 -28.49
C GLU A 158 -17.79 31.36 -29.10
N GLY A 159 -18.89 31.92 -28.59
CA GLY A 159 -20.19 31.81 -29.20
C GLY A 159 -20.30 32.73 -30.39
N ARG A 160 -20.68 32.20 -31.53
CA ARG A 160 -21.06 32.98 -32.70
C ARG A 160 -22.47 32.61 -33.13
N GLY A 161 -23.29 33.57 -33.09
CA GLY A 161 -24.44 34.07 -33.69
C GLY A 161 -25.43 33.24 -34.48
#